data_d8f3f3476c890ab813fd0498fa46375f
#
_entry.id   d8f3f3476c890ab813fd0498fa46375f
#
_cell.length_a   1.000
_cell.length_b   1.000
_cell.length_c   1.000
_cell.angle_alpha   90.00
_cell.angle_beta   90.00
_cell.angle_gamma   90.00
#
_symmetry.space_group_name_H-M   'P 1'
#
loop_
_entity.id
_entity.type
_entity.pdbx_description
1 polymer ?
#
loop_
_entity_poly.entity_id
_entity_poly.type
_entity_poly.pdbx_seq_one_letter_code
_entity_poly.pdbx_strand_id
1 'polypeptide(L)' 'MYRRPVESSLIRSVGYDLPSSVLEVEFVEGDRVYEYHDVPLSVYSRLMAAPSLGNFFNEYIRDMYSYQQID' A
#
# COMPACT_ATOMS: atom_id res chain seq x y z
N MET A 1 3.32 -6.65 11.10
CA MET A 1 2.60 -5.38 10.85
C MET A 1 1.11 -5.66 10.66
N TYR A 2 0.28 -4.93 11.35
CA TYR A 2 -1.17 -5.06 11.15
C TYR A 2 -1.59 -4.42 9.85
N ARG A 3 -2.34 -5.16 9.02
CA ARG A 3 -2.92 -4.62 7.79
C ARG A 3 -4.42 -4.45 7.97
N ARG A 4 -4.91 -3.31 7.56
CA ARG A 4 -6.29 -2.91 7.65
C ARG A 4 -7.00 -3.28 6.35
N PRO A 5 -8.11 -4.02 6.41
CA PRO A 5 -8.88 -4.33 5.20
C PRO A 5 -9.39 -3.05 4.54
N VAL A 6 -9.40 -3.03 3.22
CA VAL A 6 -9.88 -1.88 2.46
C VAL A 6 -10.83 -2.34 1.36
N GLU A 7 -11.62 -1.40 0.85
CA GLU A 7 -12.54 -1.65 -0.25
C GLU A 7 -11.87 -1.26 -1.56
N SER A 8 -11.42 -2.26 -2.32
CA SER A 8 -10.75 -2.04 -3.59
C SER A 8 -10.76 -3.34 -4.38
N SER A 9 -10.87 -3.24 -5.70
CA SER A 9 -10.74 -4.41 -6.58
C SER A 9 -9.29 -4.85 -6.74
N LEU A 10 -8.33 -3.97 -6.43
CA LEU A 10 -6.91 -4.25 -6.60
C LEU A 10 -6.25 -4.69 -5.30
N ILE A 11 -6.57 -4.05 -4.18
CA ILE A 11 -5.87 -4.20 -2.90
C ILE A 11 -6.83 -4.72 -1.85
N ARG A 12 -6.41 -5.75 -1.11
CA ARG A 12 -7.21 -6.37 -0.06
C ARG A 12 -7.00 -5.73 1.30
N SER A 13 -5.75 -5.37 1.62
CA SER A 13 -5.42 -4.77 2.91
C SER A 13 -4.17 -3.92 2.81
N VAL A 14 -4.03 -2.97 3.73
CA VAL A 14 -2.91 -2.03 3.76
C VAL A 14 -2.44 -1.85 5.19
N GLY A 15 -1.12 -1.89 5.39
CA GLY A 15 -0.51 -1.56 6.66
C GLY A 15 0.58 -0.51 6.48
N TYR A 16 0.86 0.25 7.54
CA TYR A 16 1.90 1.26 7.49
C TYR A 16 2.67 1.27 8.80
N ASP A 17 3.99 1.25 8.69
CA ASP A 17 4.88 1.34 9.84
C ASP A 17 5.54 2.72 9.84
N LEU A 18 5.09 3.59 10.74
CA LEU A 18 5.56 4.96 10.78
C LEU A 18 7.08 5.08 11.05
N PRO A 19 7.64 4.35 12.04
CA PRO A 19 9.08 4.48 12.30
C PRO A 19 9.97 4.14 11.11
N SER A 20 9.59 3.15 10.30
CA SER A 20 10.40 2.72 9.16
C SER A 20 9.96 3.29 7.83
N SER A 21 8.80 3.97 7.78
CA SER A 21 8.19 4.48 6.55
C SER A 21 7.92 3.37 5.54
N VAL A 22 7.52 2.20 6.02
CA VAL A 22 7.21 1.06 5.16
C VAL A 22 5.71 0.93 5.00
N LEU A 23 5.26 0.87 3.75
CA LEU A 23 3.88 0.59 3.38
C LEU A 23 3.78 -0.85 2.95
N GLU A 24 2.92 -1.63 3.61
CA GLU A 24 2.70 -3.03 3.27
C GLU A 24 1.34 -3.18 2.61
N VAL A 25 1.31 -3.83 1.44
CA VAL A 25 0.11 -3.94 0.63
C VAL A 25 -0.13 -5.39 0.26
N GLU A 26 -1.34 -5.88 0.54
CA GLU A 26 -1.78 -7.19 0.09
C GLU A 26 -2.69 -7.02 -1.12
N PHE A 27 -2.34 -7.69 -2.21
CA PHE A 27 -3.12 -7.63 -3.45
C PHE A 27 -4.20 -8.70 -3.47
N VAL A 28 -5.34 -8.38 -4.08
CA VAL A 28 -6.45 -9.33 -4.24
C VAL A 28 -6.01 -10.50 -5.10
N GLU A 29 -5.34 -10.22 -6.21
CA GLU A 29 -4.92 -11.26 -7.14
C GLU A 29 -3.65 -11.93 -6.65
N GLY A 30 -3.70 -13.25 -6.46
CA GLY A 30 -2.54 -14.06 -6.08
C GLY A 30 -2.17 -13.99 -4.62
N ASP A 31 -2.94 -13.26 -3.81
CA ASP A 31 -2.70 -13.12 -2.35
C ASP A 31 -1.26 -12.67 -2.03
N ARG A 32 -0.66 -11.88 -2.91
CA ARG A 32 0.71 -11.42 -2.75
C ARG A 32 0.79 -10.21 -1.83
N VAL A 33 1.83 -10.18 -1.00
CA VAL A 33 2.09 -9.06 -0.09
C VAL A 33 3.42 -8.43 -0.45
N TYR A 34 3.42 -7.10 -0.59
CA TYR A 34 4.60 -6.32 -0.94
C TYR A 34 4.84 -5.24 0.10
N GLU A 35 6.13 -4.98 0.36
CA GLU A 35 6.56 -3.81 1.13
C GLU A 35 7.05 -2.74 0.17
N TYR A 36 6.58 -1.50 0.35
CA TYR A 36 7.08 -0.33 -0.36
C TYR A 36 7.86 0.53 0.63
N HIS A 37 9.08 0.92 0.26
CA HIS A 37 10.03 1.55 1.17
C HIS A 37 10.08 3.06 1.02
N ASP A 38 10.38 3.76 2.12
CA ASP A 38 10.53 5.22 2.14
C ASP A 38 9.27 5.94 1.67
N VAL A 39 8.11 5.42 2.05
CA VAL A 39 6.81 6.04 1.74
C VAL A 39 6.46 7.03 2.85
N PRO A 40 6.35 8.32 2.55
CA PRO A 40 6.00 9.31 3.58
C PRO A 40 4.61 9.07 4.15
N LEU A 41 4.42 9.43 5.42
CA LEU A 41 3.11 9.35 6.06
C LEU A 41 2.04 10.09 5.24
N SER A 42 2.40 11.23 4.64
CA SER A 42 1.45 12.00 3.83
C SER A 42 0.92 11.21 2.64
N VAL A 43 1.76 10.37 2.03
CA VAL A 43 1.34 9.53 0.91
C VAL A 43 0.40 8.43 1.40
N TYR A 44 0.73 7.78 2.51
CA TYR A 44 -0.15 6.79 3.11
C TYR A 44 -1.52 7.40 3.45
N SER A 45 -1.52 8.58 4.07
CA SER A 45 -2.77 9.25 4.44
C SER A 45 -3.62 9.58 3.22
N ARG A 46 -3.00 10.03 2.13
CA ARG A 46 -3.71 10.33 0.88
C ARG A 46 -4.25 9.06 0.22
N LEU A 47 -3.49 7.98 0.29
CA LEU A 47 -3.94 6.67 -0.22
C LEU A 47 -5.22 6.25 0.49
N MET A 48 -5.22 6.32 1.83
CA MET A 48 -6.37 5.86 2.63
C MET A 48 -7.60 6.76 2.48
N ALA A 49 -7.42 8.01 2.06
CA ALA A 49 -8.51 8.96 1.83
C ALA A 49 -8.94 9.05 0.37
N ALA A 50 -8.28 8.35 -0.54
CA ALA A 50 -8.55 8.48 -1.97
C ALA A 50 -9.93 7.94 -2.33
N PRO A 51 -10.65 8.58 -3.26
CA PRO A 51 -11.94 8.05 -3.74
C PRO A 51 -11.79 6.68 -4.40
N SER A 52 -10.67 6.44 -5.08
CA SER A 52 -10.31 5.12 -5.58
C SER A 52 -8.90 4.80 -5.08
N LEU A 53 -8.84 3.92 -4.11
CA LEU A 53 -7.57 3.51 -3.51
C LEU A 53 -6.67 2.84 -4.54
N GLY A 54 -7.24 1.98 -5.38
CA GLY A 54 -6.46 1.29 -6.41
C GLY A 54 -5.89 2.25 -7.45
N ASN A 55 -6.66 3.25 -7.88
CA ASN A 55 -6.18 4.23 -8.84
C ASN A 55 -5.07 5.08 -8.23
N PHE A 56 -5.23 5.52 -6.99
CA PHE A 56 -4.19 6.27 -6.29
C PHE A 56 -2.90 5.46 -6.19
N PHE A 57 -3.02 4.20 -5.78
CA PHE A 57 -1.87 3.32 -5.65
C PHE A 57 -1.12 3.18 -6.98
N ASN A 58 -1.85 2.90 -8.06
CA ASN A 58 -1.24 2.72 -9.37
C ASN A 58 -0.54 3.98 -9.87
N GLU A 59 -1.10 5.14 -9.59
CA GLU A 59 -0.59 6.40 -10.12
C GLU A 59 0.56 6.98 -9.29
N TYR A 60 0.49 6.85 -7.96
CA TYR A 60 1.41 7.58 -7.08
C TYR A 60 2.36 6.69 -6.28
N ILE A 61 2.14 5.39 -6.23
CA ILE A 61 2.95 4.52 -5.37
C ILE A 61 3.66 3.41 -6.15
N ARG A 62 2.96 2.71 -7.02
CA ARG A 62 3.46 1.46 -7.63
C ARG A 62 4.85 1.60 -8.23
N ASP A 63 5.09 2.64 -9.04
CA ASP A 63 6.36 2.84 -9.74
C ASP A 63 7.20 3.97 -9.15
N MET A 64 6.81 4.50 -7.99
CA MET A 64 7.46 5.66 -7.40
C MET A 64 8.37 5.29 -6.23
N TYR A 65 8.24 4.09 -5.68
CA TYR A 65 9.00 3.66 -4.51
C TYR A 65 9.58 2.28 -4.75
N SER A 66 10.73 2.00 -4.15
CA SER A 66 11.30 0.65 -4.19
C SER A 66 10.41 -0.31 -3.39
N TYR A 67 10.40 -1.57 -3.79
CA TYR A 67 9.52 -2.54 -3.15
C TYR A 67 10.17 -3.91 -3.14
N GLN A 68 9.61 -4.77 -2.29
CA GLN A 68 10.02 -6.16 -2.17
C GLN A 68 8.79 -7.01 -1.86
N GLN A 69 8.64 -8.11 -2.57
CA GLN A 69 7.59 -9.08 -2.26
C GLN A 69 7.99 -9.85 -1.02
N ILE A 70 7.08 -9.92 -0.03
CA ILE A 70 7.36 -10.60 1.23
C ILE A 70 6.47 -11.82 1.47
N ASP A 71 5.44 -11.98 0.65
CA ASP A 71 4.60 -13.18 0.77
C ASP A 71 3.84 -13.48 -0.53
#